data_5756fee75d847bdec4b2efcf3c7ba5c7
#
_entry.id   5756fee75d847bdec4b2efcf3c7ba5c7
#
_cell.length_a   1.000
_cell.length_b   1.000
_cell.length_c   1.000
_cell.angle_alpha   90.00
_cell.angle_beta   90.00
_cell.angle_gamma   90.00
#
_symmetry.space_group_name_H-M   'P 1'
#
loop_
_entity.id
_entity.type
_entity.pdbx_description
1 polymer ?
#
loop_
_entity_poly.entity_id
_entity_poly.type
_entity_poly.pdbx_seq_one_letter_code
_entity_poly.pdbx_strand_id
1 'polypeptide(L)'
;MSFDLPRNVILPVDEVGVRLDPSPHPFERDNEAAIAENWQREMAAKPALYDGTVVLLSALAYRDSRLVGRCHAVKYSTFMLWRKNRERSGAEHAYAHAVLAAGDNALVAIRMGSHTVNAGRVYFAAGSFEPIDFRDGLVDVDFNMIREVGEETGIDLSAAQRGRRYNALSTANGTVIFRRYRVAEPADEIARRISEFVAAESEPEIEAPVIIRNADDLPDGLMGHMKPLIEWHFAESDEDSDL
;
A
#
# COMPACT_ATOMS: atom_id res chain seq x y z
N MET A 1 -19.67 -4.63 13.52
CA MET A 1 -19.02 -3.47 12.87
C MET A 1 -18.94 -3.81 11.40
N SER A 2 -19.11 -2.83 10.52
CA SER A 2 -19.14 -3.03 9.07
C SER A 2 -18.15 -2.07 8.42
N PHE A 3 -17.94 -2.23 7.13
CA PHE A 3 -17.19 -1.28 6.32
C PHE A 3 -18.13 -0.13 5.95
N ASP A 4 -17.90 1.05 6.53
CA ASP A 4 -18.76 2.21 6.39
C ASP A 4 -17.92 3.46 6.04
N LEU A 5 -17.56 3.52 4.75
CA LEU A 5 -16.82 4.63 4.17
C LEU A 5 -17.20 4.82 2.70
N PRO A 6 -17.19 6.06 2.20
CA PRO A 6 -17.40 6.35 0.78
C PRO A 6 -16.42 5.59 -0.11
N ARG A 7 -16.89 5.15 -1.29
CA ARG A 7 -16.07 4.43 -2.25
C ARG A 7 -15.75 5.28 -3.47
N ASN A 8 -14.58 5.04 -4.08
CA ASN A 8 -14.12 5.69 -5.31
C ASN A 8 -14.05 7.24 -5.21
N VAL A 9 -13.78 7.74 -4.01
CA VAL A 9 -13.55 9.15 -3.72
C VAL A 9 -12.37 9.29 -2.78
N ILE A 10 -11.52 10.27 -3.01
CA ILE A 10 -10.42 10.61 -2.10
C ILE A 10 -10.99 11.38 -0.91
N LEU A 11 -10.71 10.89 0.28
CA LEU A 11 -11.16 11.45 1.55
C LEU A 11 -9.94 11.99 2.32
N PRO A 12 -9.97 13.23 2.81
CA PRO A 12 -8.93 13.73 3.71
C PRO A 12 -9.00 13.01 5.05
N VAL A 13 -7.85 12.62 5.62
CA VAL A 13 -7.77 11.85 6.86
C VAL A 13 -6.78 12.51 7.82
N ASP A 14 -7.28 12.99 8.94
CA ASP A 14 -6.46 13.62 9.99
C ASP A 14 -5.85 12.58 10.93
N GLU A 15 -6.52 11.42 11.11
CA GLU A 15 -6.07 10.37 12.02
C GLU A 15 -6.47 8.98 11.52
N VAL A 16 -5.57 8.01 11.68
CA VAL A 16 -5.81 6.59 11.39
C VAL A 16 -5.76 5.80 12.70
N GLY A 17 -6.93 5.44 13.22
CA GLY A 17 -7.13 4.64 14.44
C GLY A 17 -7.50 3.20 14.13
N VAL A 18 -6.71 2.48 13.34
CA VAL A 18 -6.90 1.04 13.07
C VAL A 18 -6.18 0.24 14.13
N ARG A 19 -6.93 -0.58 14.88
CA ARG A 19 -6.43 -1.38 15.98
C ARG A 19 -6.23 -2.83 15.59
N LEU A 20 -5.08 -3.39 15.95
CA LEU A 20 -4.81 -4.82 15.86
C LEU A 20 -5.52 -5.57 17.01
N ASP A 21 -6.43 -6.44 16.65
CA ASP A 21 -7.12 -7.35 17.58
C ASP A 21 -6.30 -8.65 17.68
N PRO A 22 -5.98 -9.13 18.88
CA PRO A 22 -5.19 -10.35 19.06
C PRO A 22 -5.97 -11.64 18.75
N SER A 23 -7.30 -11.57 18.60
CA SER A 23 -8.11 -12.74 18.25
C SER A 23 -7.96 -13.11 16.76
N PRO A 24 -8.15 -14.39 16.40
CA PRO A 24 -8.17 -14.80 14.99
C PRO A 24 -9.23 -14.04 14.19
N HIS A 25 -8.93 -13.73 12.94
CA HIS A 25 -9.90 -13.10 12.05
C HIS A 25 -11.09 -14.05 11.80
N PRO A 26 -12.36 -13.59 11.84
CA PRO A 26 -13.53 -14.45 11.59
C PRO A 26 -13.42 -15.22 10.27
N PHE A 27 -12.98 -14.59 9.19
CA PHE A 27 -12.77 -15.25 7.90
C PHE A 27 -11.76 -16.40 7.99
N GLU A 28 -10.65 -16.23 8.71
CA GLU A 28 -9.64 -17.28 8.89
C GLU A 28 -10.22 -18.48 9.64
N ARG A 29 -10.84 -18.23 10.80
CA ARG A 29 -11.48 -19.26 11.63
C ARG A 29 -12.54 -20.05 10.88
N ASP A 30 -13.37 -19.37 10.08
CA ASP A 30 -14.52 -19.98 9.41
C ASP A 30 -14.13 -20.69 8.09
N ASN A 31 -12.84 -20.61 7.66
CA ASN A 31 -12.35 -21.12 6.37
C ASN A 31 -11.05 -21.95 6.47
N GLU A 32 -10.67 -22.46 7.62
CA GLU A 32 -9.38 -23.14 7.85
C GLU A 32 -9.06 -24.22 6.80
N ALA A 33 -10.01 -25.13 6.53
CA ALA A 33 -9.81 -26.21 5.56
C ALA A 33 -9.62 -25.68 4.12
N ALA A 34 -10.40 -24.66 3.73
CA ALA A 34 -10.31 -24.05 2.39
C ALA A 34 -9.01 -23.26 2.23
N ILE A 35 -8.50 -22.64 3.30
CA ILE A 35 -7.21 -21.94 3.32
C ILE A 35 -6.09 -22.94 3.07
N ALA A 36 -6.07 -24.06 3.80
CA ALA A 36 -5.06 -25.10 3.66
C ALA A 36 -5.05 -25.69 2.22
N GLU A 37 -6.23 -26.02 1.68
CA GLU A 37 -6.34 -26.55 0.32
C GLU A 37 -5.90 -25.53 -0.74
N ASN A 38 -6.32 -24.24 -0.60
CA ASN A 38 -5.90 -23.19 -1.52
C ASN A 38 -4.39 -22.99 -1.46
N TRP A 39 -3.80 -22.98 -0.25
CA TRP A 39 -2.37 -22.78 -0.07
C TRP A 39 -1.54 -23.88 -0.77
N GLN A 40 -1.95 -25.13 -0.67
CA GLN A 40 -1.28 -26.22 -1.41
C GLN A 40 -1.29 -25.97 -2.92
N ARG A 41 -2.40 -25.48 -3.48
CA ARG A 41 -2.49 -25.13 -4.90
C ARG A 41 -1.58 -23.96 -5.29
N GLU A 42 -1.54 -22.91 -4.45
CA GLU A 42 -0.65 -21.77 -4.67
C GLU A 42 0.84 -22.18 -4.63
N MET A 43 1.23 -22.95 -3.63
CA MET A 43 2.58 -23.47 -3.49
C MET A 43 2.99 -24.38 -4.66
N ALA A 44 2.07 -25.20 -5.18
CA ALA A 44 2.34 -26.03 -6.36
C ALA A 44 2.58 -25.17 -7.62
N ALA A 45 1.89 -24.03 -7.74
CA ALA A 45 2.06 -23.11 -8.86
C ALA A 45 3.30 -22.19 -8.72
N LYS A 46 3.62 -21.80 -7.49
CA LYS A 46 4.73 -20.90 -7.13
C LYS A 46 5.44 -21.39 -5.86
N PRO A 47 6.42 -22.29 -5.97
CA PRO A 47 7.10 -22.89 -4.80
C PRO A 47 7.86 -21.89 -3.92
N ALA A 48 8.22 -20.72 -4.45
CA ALA A 48 8.92 -19.68 -3.71
C ALA A 48 8.02 -18.85 -2.78
N LEU A 49 6.69 -19.09 -2.76
CA LEU A 49 5.79 -18.38 -1.87
C LEU A 49 6.12 -18.67 -0.40
N TYR A 50 6.18 -17.61 0.41
CA TYR A 50 6.37 -17.69 1.85
C TYR A 50 5.06 -17.36 2.57
N ASP A 51 4.69 -18.17 3.58
CA ASP A 51 3.47 -17.97 4.37
C ASP A 51 3.75 -17.02 5.55
N GLY A 52 4.10 -15.78 5.22
CA GLY A 52 4.32 -14.69 6.16
C GLY A 52 3.06 -14.27 6.92
N THR A 53 3.14 -13.18 7.65
CA THR A 53 2.01 -12.62 8.39
C THR A 53 1.68 -11.25 7.86
N VAL A 54 0.41 -11.04 7.50
CA VAL A 54 -0.16 -9.75 7.08
C VAL A 54 -1.39 -9.44 7.92
N VAL A 55 -2.04 -8.30 7.73
CA VAL A 55 -3.29 -7.99 8.42
C VAL A 55 -4.48 -7.92 7.46
N LEU A 56 -5.63 -8.42 7.94
CA LEU A 56 -6.93 -8.21 7.31
C LEU A 56 -7.84 -7.40 8.23
N LEU A 57 -8.57 -6.47 7.64
CA LEU A 57 -9.58 -5.68 8.35
C LEU A 57 -10.85 -6.51 8.56
N SER A 58 -11.41 -6.42 9.77
CA SER A 58 -12.77 -6.87 10.09
C SER A 58 -13.77 -5.71 10.19
N ALA A 59 -13.28 -4.48 10.26
CA ALA A 59 -14.10 -3.27 10.23
C ALA A 59 -13.25 -2.05 9.82
N LEU A 60 -13.86 -1.13 9.07
CA LEU A 60 -13.30 0.20 8.79
C LEU A 60 -14.45 1.18 8.59
N ALA A 61 -14.37 2.34 9.21
CA ALA A 61 -15.33 3.43 9.05
C ALA A 61 -14.60 4.77 8.90
N TYR A 62 -15.19 5.67 8.13
CA TYR A 62 -14.74 7.05 8.02
C TYR A 62 -15.71 7.96 8.80
N ARG A 63 -15.21 8.70 9.77
CA ARG A 63 -15.97 9.58 10.65
C ARG A 63 -15.14 10.81 11.00
N ASP A 64 -15.68 11.99 10.79
CA ASP A 64 -15.06 13.27 11.19
C ASP A 64 -13.58 13.36 10.78
N SER A 65 -13.28 13.10 9.51
CA SER A 65 -11.92 13.04 8.95
C SER A 65 -10.98 12.01 9.62
N ARG A 66 -11.53 10.95 10.20
CA ARG A 66 -10.78 9.87 10.84
C ARG A 66 -11.13 8.53 10.22
N LEU A 67 -10.13 7.69 10.02
CA LEU A 67 -10.32 6.26 9.75
C LEU A 67 -10.26 5.49 11.06
N VAL A 68 -11.34 4.83 11.42
CA VAL A 68 -11.41 4.02 12.64
C VAL A 68 -11.74 2.59 12.26
N GLY A 69 -10.92 1.64 12.70
CA GLY A 69 -11.10 0.27 12.28
C GLY A 69 -10.48 -0.77 13.21
N ARG A 70 -10.65 -2.01 12.79
CA ARG A 70 -10.10 -3.19 13.46
C ARG A 70 -9.53 -4.13 12.40
N CYS A 71 -8.36 -4.65 12.67
CA CYS A 71 -7.70 -5.65 11.85
C CYS A 71 -7.19 -6.81 12.71
N HIS A 72 -6.79 -7.89 12.07
CA HIS A 72 -6.26 -9.08 12.72
C HIS A 72 -5.04 -9.56 11.94
N ALA A 73 -4.04 -10.06 12.65
CA ALA A 73 -2.94 -10.76 12.02
C ALA A 73 -3.45 -12.08 11.43
N VAL A 74 -3.14 -12.32 10.18
CA VAL A 74 -3.48 -13.55 9.46
C VAL A 74 -2.26 -14.07 8.69
N LYS A 75 -2.26 -15.35 8.36
CA LYS A 75 -1.25 -15.89 7.46
C LYS A 75 -1.48 -15.43 6.02
N TYR A 76 -0.40 -15.33 5.25
CA TYR A 76 -0.48 -14.99 3.82
C TYR A 76 -1.34 -15.98 3.03
N SER A 77 -1.36 -17.26 3.44
CA SER A 77 -2.27 -18.29 2.93
C SER A 77 -3.75 -17.91 3.09
N THR A 78 -4.12 -17.31 4.24
CA THR A 78 -5.47 -16.77 4.50
C THR A 78 -5.77 -15.60 3.56
N PHE A 79 -4.82 -14.67 3.42
CA PHE A 79 -4.92 -13.53 2.51
C PHE A 79 -5.11 -13.98 1.05
N MET A 80 -4.37 -14.99 0.59
CA MET A 80 -4.50 -15.53 -0.76
C MET A 80 -5.87 -16.15 -1.03
N LEU A 81 -6.47 -16.84 -0.08
CA LEU A 81 -7.86 -17.31 -0.21
C LEU A 81 -8.84 -16.14 -0.19
N TRP A 82 -8.65 -15.18 0.72
CA TRP A 82 -9.49 -13.98 0.80
C TRP A 82 -9.51 -13.23 -0.53
N ARG A 83 -8.40 -13.04 -1.19
CA ARG A 83 -8.31 -12.36 -2.52
C ARG A 83 -9.25 -12.97 -3.57
N LYS A 84 -9.53 -14.27 -3.49
CA LYS A 84 -10.45 -14.99 -4.38
C LYS A 84 -11.92 -14.87 -3.96
N ASN A 85 -12.18 -14.50 -2.71
CA ASN A 85 -13.52 -14.49 -2.09
C ASN A 85 -13.93 -13.13 -1.52
N ARG A 86 -13.36 -12.03 -1.97
CA ARG A 86 -13.50 -10.68 -1.38
C ARG A 86 -14.94 -10.27 -1.10
N GLU A 87 -15.82 -10.44 -2.07
CA GLU A 87 -17.21 -9.98 -1.99
C GLU A 87 -18.05 -10.66 -0.90
N ARG A 88 -17.63 -11.84 -0.43
CA ARG A 88 -18.40 -12.66 0.51
C ARG A 88 -17.71 -12.82 1.86
N SER A 89 -16.55 -12.23 2.03
CA SER A 89 -15.70 -12.55 3.17
C SER A 89 -16.01 -11.77 4.45
N GLY A 90 -16.72 -10.64 4.36
CA GLY A 90 -16.85 -9.72 5.50
C GLY A 90 -15.51 -9.16 5.98
N ALA A 91 -14.48 -9.22 5.14
CA ALA A 91 -13.14 -8.74 5.39
C ALA A 91 -12.70 -7.82 4.25
N GLU A 92 -11.85 -6.85 4.55
CA GLU A 92 -11.21 -5.98 3.57
C GLU A 92 -9.71 -5.86 3.82
N HIS A 93 -8.99 -5.35 2.84
CA HIS A 93 -7.58 -5.06 2.94
C HIS A 93 -7.35 -3.55 2.92
N ALA A 94 -6.46 -3.07 3.79
CA ALA A 94 -5.90 -1.73 3.70
C ALA A 94 -4.38 -1.82 3.59
N TYR A 95 -3.80 -0.88 2.89
CA TYR A 95 -2.37 -0.73 2.67
C TYR A 95 -2.04 0.75 2.52
N ALA A 96 -0.77 1.11 2.66
CA ALA A 96 -0.35 2.49 2.62
C ALA A 96 0.56 2.79 1.44
N HIS A 97 0.44 4.00 0.89
CA HIS A 97 1.32 4.51 -0.16
C HIS A 97 2.00 5.81 0.25
N ALA A 98 3.32 5.82 0.30
CA ALA A 98 4.07 7.07 0.25
C ALA A 98 4.03 7.61 -1.18
N VAL A 99 3.29 8.68 -1.41
CA VAL A 99 3.27 9.38 -2.69
C VAL A 99 4.57 10.17 -2.79
N LEU A 100 5.60 9.57 -3.39
CA LEU A 100 6.93 10.15 -3.52
C LEU A 100 6.92 11.21 -4.63
N ALA A 101 7.02 12.47 -4.22
CA ALA A 101 7.10 13.64 -5.11
C ALA A 101 8.51 14.20 -5.11
N ALA A 102 9.09 14.34 -6.27
CA ALA A 102 10.42 14.90 -6.50
C ALA A 102 10.41 16.44 -6.47
N GLY A 103 11.59 17.05 -6.37
CA GLY A 103 11.76 18.50 -6.36
C GLY A 103 11.28 19.21 -7.62
N ASP A 104 11.20 18.51 -8.75
CA ASP A 104 10.63 18.97 -10.02
C ASP A 104 9.12 18.65 -10.16
N ASN A 105 8.45 18.31 -9.05
CA ASN A 105 7.03 17.96 -8.95
C ASN A 105 6.62 16.70 -9.72
N ALA A 106 7.56 15.92 -10.26
CA ALA A 106 7.23 14.60 -10.81
C ALA A 106 7.00 13.58 -9.68
N LEU A 107 6.18 12.58 -9.95
CA LEU A 107 5.99 11.43 -9.06
C LEU A 107 6.97 10.31 -9.41
N VAL A 108 7.47 9.60 -8.41
CA VAL A 108 8.32 8.43 -8.61
C VAL A 108 7.58 7.20 -8.07
N ALA A 109 7.16 6.35 -8.99
CA ALA A 109 6.55 5.05 -8.75
C ALA A 109 7.56 3.93 -9.03
N ILE A 110 7.15 2.69 -8.82
CA ILE A 110 7.95 1.49 -9.10
C ILE A 110 7.20 0.54 -10.04
N ARG A 111 7.97 -0.25 -10.79
CA ARG A 111 7.46 -1.42 -11.53
C ARG A 111 7.90 -2.68 -10.80
N MET A 112 6.94 -3.55 -10.48
CA MET A 112 7.20 -4.80 -9.79
C MET A 112 7.92 -5.82 -10.66
N GLY A 113 8.85 -6.53 -10.05
CA GLY A 113 9.61 -7.61 -10.67
C GLY A 113 8.72 -8.78 -11.15
N SER A 114 9.17 -9.47 -12.18
CA SER A 114 8.42 -10.55 -12.86
C SER A 114 8.11 -11.77 -11.95
N HIS A 115 8.88 -11.96 -10.88
CA HIS A 115 8.72 -13.06 -9.92
C HIS A 115 7.70 -12.77 -8.82
N THR A 116 7.27 -11.52 -8.66
CA THR A 116 6.33 -11.11 -7.61
C THR A 116 4.87 -11.44 -7.94
N VAL A 117 3.99 -11.29 -6.96
CA VAL A 117 2.55 -11.51 -7.15
C VAL A 117 1.92 -10.44 -8.05
N ASN A 118 2.51 -9.25 -8.09
CA ASN A 118 2.06 -8.11 -8.90
C ASN A 118 2.98 -7.84 -10.09
N ALA A 119 3.56 -8.88 -10.70
CA ALA A 119 4.52 -8.80 -11.79
C ALA A 119 4.15 -7.75 -12.86
N GLY A 120 5.08 -6.84 -13.16
CA GLY A 120 4.93 -5.78 -14.17
C GLY A 120 3.94 -4.67 -13.83
N ARG A 121 3.31 -4.70 -12.64
CA ARG A 121 2.40 -3.63 -12.20
C ARG A 121 3.18 -2.42 -11.72
N VAL A 122 2.58 -1.24 -11.95
CA VAL A 122 3.15 0.05 -11.55
C VAL A 122 2.30 0.67 -10.45
N TYR A 123 2.95 1.00 -9.33
CA TYR A 123 2.37 1.70 -8.18
C TYR A 123 3.49 2.33 -7.32
N PHE A 124 3.14 3.11 -6.29
CA PHE A 124 4.13 3.62 -5.35
C PHE A 124 4.65 2.48 -4.47
N ALA A 125 5.94 2.52 -4.13
CA ALA A 125 6.55 1.55 -3.21
C ALA A 125 5.69 1.40 -1.94
N ALA A 126 5.28 0.16 -1.64
CA ALA A 126 4.31 -0.10 -0.58
C ALA A 126 4.10 -1.58 -0.31
N GLY A 127 3.87 -1.90 0.94
CA GLY A 127 3.47 -3.24 1.39
C GLY A 127 2.18 -3.25 2.19
N SER A 128 1.69 -4.46 2.43
CA SER A 128 0.60 -4.68 3.37
C SER A 128 1.05 -4.33 4.79
N PHE A 129 0.13 -3.85 5.61
CA PHE A 129 0.45 -3.73 7.04
C PHE A 129 0.78 -5.09 7.63
N GLU A 130 1.80 -5.09 8.48
CA GLU A 130 2.27 -6.24 9.24
C GLU A 130 2.24 -5.94 10.75
N PRO A 131 2.34 -6.95 11.63
CA PRO A 131 2.37 -6.71 13.07
C PRO A 131 3.46 -5.72 13.54
N ILE A 132 4.58 -5.63 12.82
CA ILE A 132 5.66 -4.70 13.10
C ILE A 132 5.26 -3.22 12.92
N ASP A 133 4.23 -2.95 12.13
CA ASP A 133 3.73 -1.60 11.86
C ASP A 133 2.80 -1.07 12.98
N PHE A 134 2.63 -1.82 14.07
CA PHE A 134 1.73 -1.43 15.16
C PHE A 134 2.52 -0.97 16.40
N ARG A 135 2.08 0.15 16.97
CA ARG A 135 2.57 0.71 18.24
C ARG A 135 1.39 0.81 19.20
N ASP A 136 1.50 0.24 20.39
CA ASP A 136 0.42 0.20 21.39
C ASP A 136 -0.92 -0.34 20.82
N GLY A 137 -0.82 -1.28 19.87
CA GLY A 137 -1.95 -1.88 19.18
C GLY A 137 -2.63 -1.01 18.14
N LEU A 138 -2.10 0.16 17.80
CA LEU A 138 -2.55 1.02 16.70
C LEU A 138 -1.56 0.99 15.55
N VAL A 139 -2.04 1.05 14.31
CA VAL A 139 -1.19 1.10 13.13
C VAL A 139 -0.42 2.42 13.07
N ASP A 140 0.88 2.33 12.86
CA ASP A 140 1.76 3.45 12.53
C ASP A 140 1.93 3.50 10.99
N VAL A 141 1.09 4.29 10.35
CA VAL A 141 1.02 4.37 8.89
C VAL A 141 2.29 5.00 8.30
N ASP A 142 2.84 6.03 8.96
CA ASP A 142 4.09 6.65 8.50
C ASP A 142 5.27 5.67 8.61
N PHE A 143 5.34 4.89 9.69
CA PHE A 143 6.37 3.87 9.84
C PHE A 143 6.32 2.83 8.71
N ASN A 144 5.12 2.31 8.39
CA ASN A 144 4.95 1.39 7.25
C ASN A 144 5.42 2.05 5.94
N MET A 145 4.95 3.26 5.62
CA MET A 145 5.33 3.97 4.39
C MET A 145 6.83 4.15 4.25
N ILE A 146 7.51 4.60 5.32
CA ILE A 146 8.96 4.86 5.33
C ILE A 146 9.73 3.55 5.18
N ARG A 147 9.32 2.50 5.91
CA ARG A 147 9.94 1.17 5.87
C ARG A 147 9.85 0.57 4.46
N GLU A 148 8.66 0.51 3.88
CA GLU A 148 8.44 -0.10 2.56
C GLU A 148 9.22 0.63 1.46
N VAL A 149 9.20 1.98 1.47
CA VAL A 149 10.01 2.75 0.51
C VAL A 149 11.50 2.45 0.68
N GLY A 150 11.98 2.39 1.93
CA GLY A 150 13.38 2.05 2.21
C GLY A 150 13.77 0.66 1.73
N GLU A 151 12.93 -0.34 2.01
CA GLU A 151 13.14 -1.75 1.66
C GLU A 151 13.11 -1.99 0.15
N GLU A 152 12.14 -1.41 -0.56
CA GLU A 152 11.97 -1.63 -2.00
C GLU A 152 12.88 -0.74 -2.87
N THR A 153 13.26 0.47 -2.39
CA THR A 153 13.92 1.48 -3.25
C THR A 153 15.25 2.00 -2.72
N GLY A 154 15.60 1.73 -1.48
CA GLY A 154 16.77 2.31 -0.81
C GLY A 154 16.64 3.81 -0.51
N ILE A 155 15.47 4.43 -0.73
CA ILE A 155 15.23 5.85 -0.44
C ILE A 155 14.79 6.02 1.02
N ASP A 156 15.52 6.82 1.78
CA ASP A 156 15.15 7.19 3.14
C ASP A 156 14.21 8.41 3.13
N LEU A 157 12.96 8.20 3.54
CA LEU A 157 11.96 9.25 3.66
C LEU A 157 11.90 9.88 5.06
N SER A 158 12.76 9.50 6.01
CA SER A 158 12.71 10.01 7.40
C SER A 158 12.85 11.52 7.50
N ALA A 159 13.65 12.13 6.60
CA ALA A 159 13.88 13.57 6.49
C ALA A 159 13.03 14.26 5.40
N ALA A 160 12.20 13.51 4.67
CA ALA A 160 11.36 14.08 3.61
C ALA A 160 10.26 14.97 4.21
N GLN A 161 9.92 16.02 3.48
CA GLN A 161 8.80 16.88 3.85
C GLN A 161 7.49 16.11 3.65
N ARG A 162 6.75 15.91 4.73
CA ARG A 162 5.48 15.17 4.73
C ARG A 162 4.30 16.10 4.56
N GLY A 163 3.34 15.71 3.76
CA GLY A 163 2.03 16.35 3.71
C GLY A 163 1.38 16.38 5.11
N ARG A 164 0.58 17.39 5.37
CA ARG A 164 0.00 17.66 6.70
C ARG A 164 -0.92 16.55 7.19
N ARG A 165 -1.69 15.93 6.29
CA ARG A 165 -2.66 14.88 6.58
C ARG A 165 -2.48 13.68 5.66
N TYR A 166 -3.09 12.57 6.03
CA TYR A 166 -3.29 11.45 5.13
C TYR A 166 -4.48 11.72 4.21
N ASN A 167 -4.58 10.90 3.18
CA ASN A 167 -5.76 10.74 2.35
C ASN A 167 -6.10 9.26 2.25
N ALA A 168 -7.33 8.94 1.92
CA ALA A 168 -7.75 7.56 1.70
C ALA A 168 -8.62 7.44 0.46
N LEU A 169 -8.37 6.40 -0.31
CA LEU A 169 -9.21 5.99 -1.44
C LEU A 169 -9.66 4.54 -1.22
N SER A 170 -10.94 4.34 -1.02
CA SER A 170 -11.51 3.01 -0.88
C SER A 170 -12.19 2.57 -2.17
N THR A 171 -11.88 1.35 -2.60
CA THR A 171 -12.42 0.72 -3.82
C THR A 171 -12.94 -0.67 -3.50
N ALA A 172 -13.49 -1.38 -4.48
CA ALA A 172 -13.82 -2.79 -4.34
C ALA A 172 -12.58 -3.69 -4.10
N ASN A 173 -11.37 -3.18 -4.39
CA ASN A 173 -10.12 -3.92 -4.23
C ASN A 173 -9.41 -3.68 -2.88
N GLY A 174 -9.94 -2.81 -2.03
CA GLY A 174 -9.37 -2.43 -0.76
C GLY A 174 -9.28 -0.92 -0.57
N THR A 175 -8.72 -0.51 0.55
CA THR A 175 -8.52 0.89 0.91
C THR A 175 -7.04 1.22 0.88
N VAL A 176 -6.63 2.16 0.03
CA VAL A 176 -5.30 2.75 0.07
C VAL A 176 -5.34 3.98 0.98
N ILE A 177 -4.45 4.02 1.96
CA ILE A 177 -4.16 5.20 2.78
C ILE A 177 -2.87 5.78 2.21
N PHE A 178 -2.85 7.08 1.92
CA PHE A 178 -1.68 7.66 1.30
C PHE A 178 -1.36 9.04 1.83
N ARG A 179 -0.09 9.41 1.73
CA ARG A 179 0.45 10.70 2.14
C ARG A 179 1.55 11.12 1.18
N ARG A 180 1.63 12.41 0.84
CA ARG A 180 2.69 12.94 0.01
C ARG A 180 3.98 13.07 0.84
N TYR A 181 5.09 12.62 0.25
CA TYR A 181 6.44 12.84 0.74
C TYR A 181 7.23 13.56 -0.36
N ARG A 182 7.69 14.76 -0.05
CA ARG A 182 8.50 15.58 -0.98
C ARG A 182 9.97 15.47 -0.63
N VAL A 183 10.77 15.20 -1.63
CA VAL A 183 12.24 15.25 -1.57
C VAL A 183 12.76 16.35 -2.48
N ALA A 184 13.93 16.91 -2.15
CA ALA A 184 14.47 18.05 -2.89
C ALA A 184 15.07 17.67 -4.26
N GLU A 185 15.49 16.41 -4.40
CA GLU A 185 16.12 15.91 -5.62
C GLU A 185 15.11 15.82 -6.78
N PRO A 186 15.56 16.11 -8.03
CA PRO A 186 14.74 15.89 -9.22
C PRO A 186 14.47 14.39 -9.45
N ALA A 187 13.38 14.08 -10.12
CA ALA A 187 12.91 12.70 -10.32
C ALA A 187 13.95 11.80 -11.03
N ASP A 188 14.71 12.34 -11.98
CA ASP A 188 15.74 11.55 -12.68
C ASP A 188 16.87 11.11 -11.73
N GLU A 189 17.23 11.93 -10.75
CA GLU A 189 18.25 11.58 -9.76
C GLU A 189 17.73 10.52 -8.77
N ILE A 190 16.48 10.64 -8.33
CA ILE A 190 15.83 9.62 -7.49
C ILE A 190 15.76 8.29 -8.25
N ALA A 191 15.33 8.32 -9.51
CA ALA A 191 15.23 7.12 -10.34
C ALA A 191 16.60 6.46 -10.57
N ARG A 192 17.66 7.27 -10.76
CA ARG A 192 19.04 6.75 -10.86
C ARG A 192 19.44 6.00 -9.59
N ARG A 193 19.21 6.60 -8.40
CA ARG A 193 19.53 5.99 -7.10
C ARG A 193 18.76 4.68 -6.87
N ILE A 194 17.46 4.67 -7.19
CA ILE A 194 16.63 3.45 -7.12
C ILE A 194 17.18 2.37 -8.04
N SER A 195 17.56 2.73 -9.29
CA SER A 195 18.13 1.77 -10.23
C SER A 195 19.46 1.19 -9.75
N GLU A 196 20.30 1.99 -9.10
CA GLU A 196 21.56 1.54 -8.50
C GLU A 196 21.30 0.60 -7.31
N PHE A 197 20.31 0.91 -6.46
CA PHE A 197 19.90 0.06 -5.36
C PHE A 197 19.40 -1.29 -5.87
N VAL A 198 18.49 -1.30 -6.83
CA VAL A 198 17.95 -2.52 -7.46
C VAL A 198 19.06 -3.38 -8.08
N ALA A 199 20.02 -2.75 -8.75
CA ALA A 199 21.14 -3.46 -9.37
C ALA A 199 22.10 -4.10 -8.34
N ALA A 200 22.11 -3.64 -7.10
CA ALA A 200 22.93 -4.18 -6.01
C ALA A 200 22.24 -5.31 -5.23
N GLU A 201 20.91 -5.43 -5.33
CA GLU A 201 20.14 -6.48 -4.68
C GLU A 201 20.26 -7.81 -5.43
N SER A 202 20.35 -8.92 -4.68
CA SER A 202 20.42 -10.26 -5.26
C SER A 202 19.08 -10.75 -5.81
N GLU A 203 17.99 -10.37 -5.16
CA GLU A 203 16.61 -10.75 -5.52
C GLU A 203 15.68 -9.54 -5.34
N PRO A 204 15.83 -8.46 -6.15
CA PRO A 204 15.08 -7.25 -5.98
C PRO A 204 13.59 -7.47 -6.24
N GLU A 205 12.72 -6.97 -5.37
CA GLU A 205 11.27 -7.07 -5.56
C GLU A 205 10.77 -6.21 -6.72
N ILE A 206 11.44 -5.11 -7.01
CA ILE A 206 11.08 -4.20 -8.09
C ILE A 206 12.00 -4.38 -9.29
N GLU A 207 11.46 -4.12 -10.49
CA GLU A 207 12.21 -4.16 -11.75
C GLU A 207 12.91 -2.82 -12.02
N ALA A 208 12.18 -1.71 -11.81
CA ALA A 208 12.68 -0.37 -12.13
C ALA A 208 11.82 0.73 -11.49
N PRO A 209 12.37 1.94 -11.28
CA PRO A 209 11.60 3.14 -11.02
C PRO A 209 10.82 3.57 -12.26
N VAL A 210 9.68 4.25 -12.02
CA VAL A 210 8.82 4.81 -13.08
C VAL A 210 8.51 6.26 -12.74
N ILE A 211 8.96 7.20 -13.58
CA ILE A 211 8.71 8.63 -13.39
C ILE A 211 7.40 9.00 -14.10
N ILE A 212 6.54 9.73 -13.38
CA ILE A 212 5.26 10.24 -13.89
C ILE A 212 5.30 11.77 -13.78
N ARG A 213 5.33 12.47 -14.93
CA ARG A 213 5.53 13.92 -14.96
C ARG A 213 4.24 14.72 -15.11
N ASN A 214 3.15 14.07 -15.47
CA ASN A 214 1.83 14.68 -15.60
C ASN A 214 0.73 13.61 -15.53
N ALA A 215 -0.53 14.03 -15.38
CA ALA A 215 -1.66 13.13 -15.25
C ALA A 215 -2.13 12.50 -16.57
N ASP A 216 -1.68 12.99 -17.71
CA ASP A 216 -2.13 12.54 -19.04
C ASP A 216 -1.22 11.45 -19.62
N ASP A 217 0.04 11.39 -19.16
CA ASP A 217 1.03 10.42 -19.64
C ASP A 217 1.22 9.30 -18.60
N LEU A 218 0.25 8.39 -18.56
CA LEU A 218 0.22 7.29 -17.58
C LEU A 218 0.97 6.07 -18.12
N PRO A 219 1.84 5.44 -17.32
CA PRO A 219 2.63 4.28 -17.72
C PRO A 219 1.75 3.04 -17.90
N ASP A 220 2.17 2.14 -18.79
CA ASP A 220 1.60 0.81 -18.93
C ASP A 220 1.74 0.01 -17.61
N GLY A 221 0.74 -0.82 -17.32
CA GLY A 221 0.73 -1.66 -16.12
C GLY A 221 0.25 -0.95 -14.86
N LEU A 222 -0.18 0.32 -14.96
CA LEU A 222 -0.63 1.10 -13.81
C LEU A 222 -1.76 0.39 -13.06
N MET A 223 -1.66 0.28 -11.74
CA MET A 223 -2.73 -0.24 -10.89
C MET A 223 -3.91 0.73 -10.87
N GLY A 224 -5.16 0.20 -10.89
CA GLY A 224 -6.36 1.03 -11.07
C GLY A 224 -6.57 2.12 -10.00
N HIS A 225 -6.08 1.93 -8.78
CA HIS A 225 -6.15 2.94 -7.73
C HIS A 225 -5.15 4.10 -7.91
N MET A 226 -4.11 3.92 -8.74
CA MET A 226 -3.06 4.92 -8.92
C MET A 226 -3.52 6.14 -9.71
N LYS A 227 -4.37 5.95 -10.71
CA LYS A 227 -4.84 7.07 -11.56
C LYS A 227 -5.47 8.18 -10.72
N PRO A 228 -6.44 7.93 -9.82
CA PRO A 228 -6.97 8.98 -8.94
C PRO A 228 -5.92 9.67 -8.06
N LEU A 229 -4.91 8.95 -7.58
CA LEU A 229 -3.83 9.51 -6.76
C LEU A 229 -2.93 10.44 -7.59
N ILE A 230 -2.64 10.06 -8.82
CA ILE A 230 -1.84 10.87 -9.75
C ILE A 230 -2.61 12.13 -10.12
N GLU A 231 -3.89 12.00 -10.50
CA GLU A 231 -4.78 13.13 -10.80
C GLU A 231 -4.88 14.09 -9.60
N TRP A 232 -5.05 13.55 -8.40
CA TRP A 232 -5.07 14.32 -7.16
C TRP A 232 -3.78 15.12 -6.96
N HIS A 233 -2.61 14.49 -7.16
CA HIS A 233 -1.32 15.16 -6.98
C HIS A 233 -1.14 16.35 -7.93
N PHE A 234 -1.45 16.18 -9.23
CA PHE A 234 -1.26 17.22 -10.25
C PHE A 234 -2.39 18.26 -10.30
N ALA A 235 -3.57 17.96 -9.70
CA ALA A 235 -4.68 18.90 -9.61
C ALA A 235 -4.54 19.88 -8.43
N GLU A 236 -3.84 19.50 -7.35
CA GLU A 236 -3.57 20.40 -6.24
C GLU A 236 -2.52 21.44 -6.68
N SER A 237 -2.91 22.73 -6.66
CA SER A 237 -1.95 23.84 -6.83
C SER A 237 -0.97 23.84 -5.65
N ASP A 238 0.23 24.40 -5.84
CA ASP A 238 1.25 24.53 -4.79
C ASP A 238 0.75 25.35 -3.56
N GLU A 239 -0.33 26.12 -3.70
CA GLU A 239 -0.96 26.88 -2.62
C GLU A 239 -1.87 26.03 -1.72
N ASP A 240 -2.44 24.92 -2.23
CA ASP A 240 -3.20 23.92 -1.49
C ASP A 240 -2.33 22.72 -1.07
N SER A 241 -1.04 22.76 -1.36
CA SER A 241 -0.13 21.74 -0.86
C SER A 241 -0.20 21.77 0.67
N ASP A 242 -0.62 20.68 1.25
CA ASP A 242 -0.71 20.38 2.70
C ASP A 242 0.68 20.48 3.40
N LEU A 243 1.32 21.64 3.34
CA LEU A 243 2.61 21.97 3.97
C LEU A 243 2.40 22.63 5.32
#